data_6a824d7c95bcca1656ebacc07d8c4d8f
#
_entry.id   6a824d7c95bcca1656ebacc07d8c4d8f
#
_cell.length_a   1.000
_cell.length_b   1.000
_cell.length_c   1.000
_cell.angle_alpha   90.00
_cell.angle_beta   90.00
_cell.angle_gamma   90.00
#
_symmetry.space_group_name_H-M   'P 1'
#
loop_
_entity.id
_entity.type
_entity.pdbx_description
1 polymer ?
#
loop_
_entity_poly.entity_id
_entity_poly.type
_entity_poly.pdbx_seq_one_letter_code
_entity_poly.pdbx_strand_id
1 'polypeptide(L)'
;MPSARLDVPDDTSWVLWHFLTNRSNFMQNDLFDDALPPGDAGTPASGQAPGADAARRAAVQPAPTPPDLHALATALPAQLRMGASTWSYPGWDGLVWDGAYDASVLAKKGLQAYAQHPLLRTICIDRSFWRPLTVSQYVTYAGQTPADFRFVVKCPSVITDALVRAEDGRGREANPAFLDPALAATAFVQPTLEGLGDQLGVLVFQLSPLSWDWLTRPAELFARLQALLTSVQSQLISHPQVIVAVEVRDPELLVPAFADVLRATGATFCLGLHGKMPPIEEQLPLLRSLWPGPLVCRWNLNRRFGAYGYEDAQKAHAPFSEIRSPDPHTRTLLARTIAGITGRGQRAYVTVSNDAEGCAPRSIALLAEAVLEAAAQAPRAR
;
A
#
# COMPACT_ATOMS: atom_id res chain seq x y z
N MET A 1 -8.87 -48.88 -18.14
CA MET A 1 -9.00 -47.96 -16.98
C MET A 1 -8.80 -46.57 -17.48
N PRO A 2 -9.80 -45.66 -17.46
CA PRO A 2 -9.64 -44.29 -17.92
C PRO A 2 -9.00 -43.46 -16.81
N SER A 3 -7.95 -42.71 -17.17
CA SER A 3 -7.28 -41.73 -16.33
C SER A 3 -8.20 -40.53 -16.08
N ALA A 4 -8.53 -40.30 -14.82
CA ALA A 4 -9.25 -39.11 -14.38
C ALA A 4 -8.33 -37.90 -14.60
N ARG A 5 -8.68 -37.01 -15.53
CA ARG A 5 -8.15 -35.66 -15.57
C ARG A 5 -8.76 -34.91 -14.38
N LEU A 6 -7.92 -34.49 -13.48
CA LEU A 6 -8.28 -33.50 -12.48
C LEU A 6 -8.48 -32.19 -13.23
N ASP A 7 -9.71 -31.71 -13.33
CA ASP A 7 -10.03 -30.35 -13.76
C ASP A 7 -9.46 -29.38 -12.71
N VAL A 8 -8.34 -28.75 -13.06
CA VAL A 8 -7.80 -27.60 -12.32
C VAL A 8 -8.70 -26.41 -12.66
N PRO A 9 -9.33 -25.73 -11.70
CA PRO A 9 -10.11 -24.53 -11.99
C PRO A 9 -9.22 -23.48 -12.64
N ASP A 10 -9.67 -22.91 -13.75
CA ASP A 10 -9.02 -21.84 -14.48
C ASP A 10 -8.87 -20.60 -13.56
N ASP A 11 -7.64 -20.31 -13.11
CA ASP A 11 -7.27 -19.33 -12.07
C ASP A 11 -7.42 -17.86 -12.54
N THR A 12 -8.21 -17.62 -13.58
CA THR A 12 -8.37 -16.30 -14.19
C THR A 12 -9.50 -15.45 -13.61
N SER A 13 -10.36 -16.02 -12.75
CA SER A 13 -11.55 -15.34 -12.22
C SER A 13 -11.22 -14.18 -11.24
N TRP A 14 -10.05 -14.20 -10.57
CA TRP A 14 -9.70 -13.20 -9.56
C TRP A 14 -9.24 -11.85 -10.16
N VAL A 15 -8.82 -11.81 -11.41
CA VAL A 15 -8.34 -10.58 -12.08
C VAL A 15 -9.50 -9.74 -12.59
N LEU A 16 -10.54 -10.35 -13.17
CA LEU A 16 -11.82 -9.69 -13.45
C LEU A 16 -12.36 -9.01 -12.19
N TRP A 17 -12.15 -9.67 -11.13
CA TRP A 17 -12.63 -9.33 -9.84
C TRP A 17 -11.90 -8.14 -9.21
N HIS A 18 -10.59 -8.02 -9.39
CA HIS A 18 -9.80 -6.86 -8.96
C HIS A 18 -10.18 -5.59 -9.73
N PHE A 19 -10.59 -5.73 -10.99
CA PHE A 19 -11.07 -4.61 -11.82
C PHE A 19 -12.48 -4.15 -11.41
N LEU A 20 -13.38 -5.07 -11.10
CA LEU A 20 -14.78 -4.74 -10.81
C LEU A 20 -15.03 -4.33 -9.35
N THR A 21 -14.20 -4.78 -8.40
CA THR A 21 -14.44 -4.56 -6.97
C THR A 21 -13.59 -3.47 -6.35
N ASN A 22 -12.52 -3.05 -6.99
CA ASN A 22 -11.69 -1.96 -6.49
C ASN A 22 -12.18 -0.58 -6.93
N ARG A 23 -13.48 -0.31 -6.77
CA ARG A 23 -14.06 1.02 -7.00
C ARG A 23 -13.32 2.12 -6.25
N SER A 24 -12.71 1.80 -5.10
CA SER A 24 -11.84 2.73 -4.37
C SER A 24 -10.58 3.12 -5.15
N ASN A 25 -9.99 2.21 -5.93
CA ASN A 25 -8.85 2.52 -6.80
C ASN A 25 -9.31 3.24 -8.09
N PHE A 26 -10.54 3.00 -8.57
CA PHE A 26 -11.14 3.78 -9.65
C PHE A 26 -11.33 5.24 -9.27
N MET A 27 -11.69 5.52 -8.00
CA MET A 27 -11.89 6.90 -7.53
C MET A 27 -10.60 7.72 -7.43
N GLN A 28 -9.42 7.08 -7.32
CA GLN A 28 -8.15 7.80 -7.47
C GLN A 28 -7.88 8.21 -8.93
N ASN A 29 -8.58 7.61 -9.92
CA ASN A 29 -8.46 8.02 -11.32
C ASN A 29 -9.03 9.42 -11.58
N ASP A 30 -10.07 9.83 -10.86
CA ASP A 30 -10.71 11.14 -11.04
C ASP A 30 -9.83 12.34 -10.64
N LEU A 31 -8.70 12.11 -9.93
CA LEU A 31 -7.84 13.21 -9.47
C LEU A 31 -7.21 14.00 -10.63
N PHE A 32 -7.08 13.40 -11.83
CA PHE A 32 -6.38 13.99 -12.95
C PHE A 32 -7.14 13.87 -14.29
N ASP A 33 -8.44 13.56 -14.26
CA ASP A 33 -9.25 13.35 -15.48
C ASP A 33 -9.83 14.66 -16.06
N ASP A 34 -9.49 15.82 -15.48
CA ASP A 34 -9.79 17.12 -16.10
C ASP A 34 -8.77 17.41 -17.23
N ALA A 35 -8.98 16.85 -18.40
CA ALA A 35 -8.50 17.45 -19.63
C ALA A 35 -9.20 18.81 -19.76
N LEU A 36 -8.45 19.90 -19.64
CA LEU A 36 -8.96 21.26 -19.86
C LEU A 36 -9.59 21.31 -21.27
N PRO A 37 -10.86 21.77 -21.41
CA PRO A 37 -11.40 22.06 -22.72
C PRO A 37 -10.58 23.19 -23.36
N PRO A 38 -10.43 23.21 -24.70
CA PRO A 38 -9.74 24.30 -25.38
C PRO A 38 -10.45 25.61 -25.10
N GLY A 39 -9.67 26.60 -24.66
CA GLY A 39 -10.15 27.88 -24.18
C GLY A 39 -10.99 28.61 -25.22
N ASP A 40 -12.19 28.96 -24.83
CA ASP A 40 -12.99 29.97 -25.50
C ASP A 40 -12.76 31.31 -24.78
N ALA A 41 -12.28 32.29 -25.52
CA ALA A 41 -12.00 33.63 -25.03
C ALA A 41 -13.33 34.41 -24.88
N GLY A 42 -13.93 34.33 -23.71
CA GLY A 42 -15.14 35.07 -23.32
C GLY A 42 -14.89 36.01 -22.17
N THR A 43 -15.20 37.27 -22.40
CA THR A 43 -15.17 38.51 -21.64
C THR A 43 -15.35 38.37 -20.09
N PRO A 44 -14.66 39.16 -19.24
CA PRO A 44 -14.74 39.04 -17.79
C PRO A 44 -16.05 39.60 -17.26
N ALA A 45 -16.88 38.73 -16.73
CA ALA A 45 -17.98 39.14 -15.86
C ALA A 45 -17.44 39.37 -14.45
N SER A 46 -17.66 40.55 -13.90
CA SER A 46 -17.38 40.97 -12.54
C SER A 46 -18.15 40.09 -11.54
N GLY A 47 -17.52 39.05 -11.01
CA GLY A 47 -18.03 38.17 -9.97
C GLY A 47 -17.25 38.37 -8.69
N GLN A 48 -17.93 38.78 -7.61
CA GLN A 48 -17.40 38.82 -6.26
C GLN A 48 -16.69 37.51 -5.92
N ALA A 49 -15.51 37.61 -5.33
CA ALA A 49 -14.77 36.45 -4.80
C ALA A 49 -15.69 35.70 -3.82
N PRO A 50 -15.79 34.36 -3.91
CA PRO A 50 -16.56 33.57 -2.96
C PRO A 50 -16.03 33.84 -1.55
N GLY A 51 -16.93 34.17 -0.62
CA GLY A 51 -16.58 34.48 0.76
C GLY A 51 -15.80 33.29 1.39
N ALA A 52 -14.96 33.55 2.38
CA ALA A 52 -14.11 32.59 3.07
C ALA A 52 -14.86 31.30 3.51
N ASP A 53 -16.16 31.40 3.77
CA ASP A 53 -17.05 30.27 4.10
C ASP A 53 -17.39 29.37 2.90
N ALA A 54 -17.45 29.90 1.68
CA ALA A 54 -17.66 29.11 0.48
C ALA A 54 -16.36 28.38 0.08
N ALA A 55 -15.18 28.99 0.27
CA ALA A 55 -13.88 28.37 0.08
C ALA A 55 -13.61 27.27 1.14
N ARG A 56 -14.08 27.45 2.39
CA ARG A 56 -14.04 26.41 3.44
C ARG A 56 -14.92 25.20 3.10
N ARG A 57 -16.10 25.40 2.53
CA ARG A 57 -16.98 24.31 2.05
C ARG A 57 -16.42 23.57 0.83
N ALA A 58 -15.43 24.12 0.14
CA ALA A 58 -14.77 23.49 -0.99
C ALA A 58 -13.57 22.59 -0.60
N ALA A 59 -13.07 22.69 0.63
CA ALA A 59 -11.93 21.88 1.14
C ALA A 59 -12.43 20.82 2.12
N VAL A 60 -11.90 19.61 2.02
CA VAL A 60 -12.12 18.55 3.01
C VAL A 60 -11.41 18.95 4.30
N GLN A 61 -12.14 18.94 5.42
CA GLN A 61 -11.60 19.28 6.73
C GLN A 61 -11.31 17.99 7.54
N PRO A 62 -10.28 17.99 8.38
CA PRO A 62 -10.01 16.86 9.27
C PRO A 62 -11.06 16.80 10.39
N ALA A 63 -11.40 15.59 10.83
CA ALA A 63 -12.20 15.39 12.03
C ALA A 63 -11.48 15.95 13.26
N PRO A 64 -12.23 16.46 14.26
CA PRO A 64 -11.66 16.83 15.54
C PRO A 64 -10.96 15.60 16.18
N THR A 65 -9.69 15.74 16.52
CA THR A 65 -8.91 14.65 17.09
C THR A 65 -9.03 14.65 18.63
N PRO A 66 -9.47 13.54 19.24
CA PRO A 66 -9.50 13.42 20.71
C PRO A 66 -8.10 13.54 21.31
N PRO A 67 -7.94 14.14 22.53
CA PRO A 67 -6.65 14.27 23.21
C PRO A 67 -5.92 12.92 23.41
N ASP A 68 -6.67 11.87 23.71
CA ASP A 68 -6.11 10.52 23.94
C ASP A 68 -5.44 9.97 22.67
N LEU A 69 -5.96 10.30 21.50
CA LEU A 69 -5.39 9.87 20.23
C LEU A 69 -4.06 10.60 19.93
N HIS A 70 -3.95 11.86 20.32
CA HIS A 70 -2.69 12.60 20.26
C HIS A 70 -1.65 12.04 21.24
N ALA A 71 -2.07 11.72 22.47
CA ALA A 71 -1.19 11.11 23.46
C ALA A 71 -0.68 9.74 22.98
N LEU A 72 -1.58 8.92 22.41
CA LEU A 72 -1.24 7.64 21.81
C LEU A 72 -0.19 7.80 20.70
N ALA A 73 -0.43 8.72 19.77
CA ALA A 73 0.50 8.98 18.66
C ALA A 73 1.88 9.45 19.12
N THR A 74 1.92 10.30 20.16
CA THR A 74 3.17 10.82 20.73
C THR A 74 3.99 9.73 21.44
N ALA A 75 3.34 8.74 22.03
CA ALA A 75 3.99 7.63 22.72
C ALA A 75 4.60 6.58 21.77
N LEU A 76 4.17 6.55 20.50
CA LEU A 76 4.67 5.58 19.52
C LEU A 76 6.13 5.85 19.12
N PRO A 77 6.89 4.80 18.75
CA PRO A 77 8.24 4.96 18.21
C PRO A 77 8.27 5.89 17.01
N ALA A 78 9.21 6.84 16.97
CA ALA A 78 9.36 7.79 15.88
C ALA A 78 9.64 7.11 14.51
N GLN A 79 10.23 5.91 14.54
CA GLN A 79 10.52 5.07 13.37
C GLN A 79 9.29 4.38 12.79
N LEU A 80 8.16 4.34 13.53
CA LEU A 80 6.91 3.72 13.08
C LEU A 80 6.09 4.69 12.26
N ARG A 81 5.66 4.25 11.08
CA ARG A 81 4.69 4.94 10.23
C ARG A 81 3.56 3.99 9.89
N MET A 82 2.38 4.33 10.34
CA MET A 82 1.16 3.61 10.03
C MET A 82 0.24 4.45 9.15
N GLY A 83 -0.54 3.80 8.32
CA GLY A 83 -1.51 4.46 7.46
C GLY A 83 -2.37 3.47 6.70
N ALA A 84 -3.27 3.98 5.87
CA ALA A 84 -4.18 3.16 5.10
C ALA A 84 -3.63 2.82 3.70
N SER A 85 -4.28 1.88 3.03
CA SER A 85 -3.99 1.53 1.64
C SER A 85 -4.50 2.59 0.66
N THR A 86 -5.54 3.35 1.03
CA THR A 86 -6.07 4.50 0.29
C THR A 86 -6.89 5.37 1.25
N TRP A 87 -7.31 6.56 0.83
CA TRP A 87 -7.94 7.56 1.71
C TRP A 87 -9.35 7.99 1.31
N SER A 88 -9.90 7.56 0.19
CA SER A 88 -11.16 8.11 -0.36
C SER A 88 -12.43 7.42 0.16
N TYR A 89 -12.54 7.20 1.48
CA TYR A 89 -13.67 6.51 2.09
C TYR A 89 -14.64 7.46 2.80
N PRO A 90 -15.87 7.67 2.29
CA PRO A 90 -16.91 8.47 2.96
C PRO A 90 -17.24 8.00 4.38
N GLY A 91 -17.17 6.68 4.64
CA GLY A 91 -17.50 6.11 5.94
C GLY A 91 -16.49 6.42 7.07
N TRP A 92 -15.44 7.21 6.80
CA TRP A 92 -14.53 7.71 7.83
C TRP A 92 -14.98 9.07 8.41
N ASP A 93 -16.23 9.47 8.17
CA ASP A 93 -16.89 10.62 8.79
C ASP A 93 -16.79 10.55 10.32
N GLY A 94 -16.39 11.65 10.95
CA GLY A 94 -16.10 11.74 12.39
C GLY A 94 -14.84 11.01 12.86
N LEU A 95 -14.15 10.27 11.97
CA LEU A 95 -12.87 9.60 12.27
C LEU A 95 -11.68 10.31 11.64
N VAL A 96 -11.80 10.64 10.36
CA VAL A 96 -10.74 11.29 9.55
C VAL A 96 -11.26 12.60 8.96
N TRP A 97 -12.54 12.63 8.57
CA TRP A 97 -13.25 13.79 8.01
C TRP A 97 -14.18 14.40 9.05
N ASP A 98 -14.35 15.72 9.01
CA ASP A 98 -15.27 16.48 9.90
C ASP A 98 -16.76 16.31 9.52
N GLY A 99 -17.06 15.64 8.44
CA GLY A 99 -18.42 15.45 7.92
C GLY A 99 -18.46 14.52 6.71
N ALA A 100 -19.64 14.37 6.14
CA ALA A 100 -19.89 13.52 4.98
C ALA A 100 -19.40 14.20 3.69
N TYR A 101 -18.54 13.50 2.96
CA TYR A 101 -18.02 13.90 1.67
C TYR A 101 -18.18 12.76 0.67
N ASP A 102 -18.40 13.11 -0.60
CA ASP A 102 -18.38 12.13 -1.67
C ASP A 102 -16.98 11.56 -1.88
N ALA A 103 -16.89 10.28 -2.26
CA ALA A 103 -15.62 9.61 -2.48
C ALA A 103 -14.75 10.29 -3.56
N SER A 104 -15.35 10.86 -4.61
CA SER A 104 -14.65 11.64 -5.64
C SER A 104 -14.03 12.94 -5.11
N VAL A 105 -14.70 13.61 -4.17
CA VAL A 105 -14.17 14.79 -3.47
C VAL A 105 -13.01 14.38 -2.57
N LEU A 106 -13.17 13.29 -1.80
CA LEU A 106 -12.11 12.74 -0.95
C LEU A 106 -10.89 12.32 -1.76
N ALA A 107 -11.08 11.66 -2.90
CA ALA A 107 -10.00 11.27 -3.78
C ALA A 107 -9.14 12.47 -4.22
N LYS A 108 -9.78 13.58 -4.57
CA LYS A 108 -9.11 14.80 -5.07
C LYS A 108 -8.50 15.68 -3.95
N LYS A 109 -9.21 15.82 -2.82
CA LYS A 109 -8.93 16.84 -1.79
C LYS A 109 -8.76 16.28 -0.38
N GLY A 110 -9.02 14.99 -0.16
CA GLY A 110 -9.02 14.37 1.17
C GLY A 110 -7.62 14.14 1.75
N LEU A 111 -6.59 14.02 0.92
CA LEU A 111 -5.25 13.67 1.40
C LEU A 111 -4.68 14.70 2.38
N GLN A 112 -4.98 15.99 2.18
CA GLN A 112 -4.55 17.04 3.08
C GLN A 112 -5.16 16.90 4.49
N ALA A 113 -6.45 16.55 4.59
CA ALA A 113 -7.11 16.29 5.86
C ALA A 113 -6.64 14.96 6.48
N TYR A 114 -6.49 13.90 5.65
CA TYR A 114 -5.94 12.62 6.07
C TYR A 114 -4.57 12.76 6.75
N ALA A 115 -3.67 13.55 6.18
CA ALA A 115 -2.33 13.73 6.69
C ALA A 115 -2.25 14.56 8.00
N GLN A 116 -3.36 15.16 8.44
CA GLN A 116 -3.46 15.83 9.74
C GLN A 116 -3.85 14.87 10.89
N HIS A 117 -4.31 13.66 10.56
CA HIS A 117 -4.63 12.67 11.59
C HIS A 117 -3.35 12.14 12.26
N PRO A 118 -3.25 12.17 13.61
CA PRO A 118 -1.98 11.95 14.32
C PRO A 118 -1.37 10.55 14.12
N LEU A 119 -2.18 9.52 13.88
CA LEU A 119 -1.71 8.15 13.65
C LEU A 119 -1.44 7.84 12.16
N LEU A 120 -1.99 8.63 11.22
CA LEU A 120 -1.91 8.35 9.78
C LEU A 120 -0.71 9.07 9.16
N ARG A 121 0.48 8.53 9.35
CA ARG A 121 1.76 9.13 8.97
C ARG A 121 2.34 8.62 7.65
N THR A 122 1.61 7.73 6.99
CA THR A 122 1.92 7.20 5.67
C THR A 122 0.62 6.87 4.92
N ILE A 123 0.74 6.67 3.62
CA ILE A 123 -0.32 6.19 2.75
C ILE A 123 0.28 5.37 1.62
N CYS A 124 -0.42 4.35 1.12
CA CYS A 124 -0.01 3.65 -0.08
C CYS A 124 -0.60 4.31 -1.33
N ILE A 125 0.25 4.60 -2.30
CA ILE A 125 -0.17 5.00 -3.65
C ILE A 125 -0.32 3.71 -4.47
N ASP A 126 -1.50 3.09 -4.40
CA ASP A 126 -1.82 1.86 -5.14
C ASP A 126 -2.21 2.14 -6.60
N ARG A 127 -2.61 3.37 -6.92
CA ARG A 127 -2.95 3.78 -8.28
C ARG A 127 -1.81 3.56 -9.28
N SER A 128 -0.57 3.78 -8.86
CA SER A 128 0.62 3.56 -9.67
C SER A 128 0.76 2.13 -10.18
N PHE A 129 0.13 1.16 -9.50
CA PHE A 129 0.12 -0.24 -9.94
C PHE A 129 -0.60 -0.45 -11.28
N TRP A 130 -1.67 0.30 -11.52
CA TRP A 130 -2.48 0.17 -12.73
C TRP A 130 -1.88 0.86 -13.93
N ARG A 131 -1.24 2.00 -13.70
CA ARG A 131 -0.47 2.74 -14.72
C ARG A 131 0.65 3.53 -14.06
N PRO A 132 1.81 3.69 -14.71
CA PRO A 132 2.84 4.61 -14.25
C PRO A 132 2.29 6.02 -14.03
N LEU A 133 2.71 6.68 -12.98
CA LEU A 133 2.37 8.07 -12.71
C LEU A 133 3.49 9.00 -13.16
N THR A 134 3.11 10.22 -13.55
CA THR A 134 4.05 11.26 -13.93
C THR A 134 4.64 11.97 -12.71
N VAL A 135 5.77 12.66 -12.90
CA VAL A 135 6.38 13.52 -11.87
C VAL A 135 5.37 14.51 -11.31
N SER A 136 4.59 15.19 -12.18
CA SER A 136 3.59 16.18 -11.75
C SER A 136 2.49 15.59 -10.86
N GLN A 137 2.10 14.34 -11.11
CA GLN A 137 1.13 13.64 -10.26
C GLN A 137 1.71 13.35 -8.88
N TYR A 138 2.97 12.92 -8.78
CA TYR A 138 3.64 12.73 -7.50
C TYR A 138 3.86 14.07 -6.76
N VAL A 139 4.24 15.14 -7.45
CA VAL A 139 4.32 16.51 -6.88
C VAL A 139 2.98 16.95 -6.29
N THR A 140 1.86 16.62 -6.97
CA THR A 140 0.53 16.93 -6.47
C THR A 140 0.21 16.20 -5.17
N TYR A 141 0.65 14.95 -5.00
CA TYR A 141 0.51 14.23 -3.74
C TYR A 141 1.40 14.83 -2.65
N ALA A 142 2.67 15.08 -2.95
CA ALA A 142 3.62 15.67 -2.02
C ALA A 142 3.14 17.03 -1.48
N GLY A 143 2.59 17.88 -2.35
CA GLY A 143 2.07 19.20 -1.99
C GLY A 143 0.84 19.19 -1.07
N GLN A 144 0.17 18.05 -0.90
CA GLN A 144 -0.99 17.90 0.00
C GLN A 144 -0.62 17.43 1.40
N THR A 145 0.64 17.08 1.66
CA THR A 145 1.06 16.46 2.92
C THR A 145 2.21 17.23 3.58
N PRO A 146 2.34 17.17 4.92
CA PRO A 146 3.46 17.82 5.60
C PRO A 146 4.82 17.16 5.24
N ALA A 147 5.91 17.89 5.40
CA ALA A 147 7.25 17.47 4.97
C ALA A 147 7.75 16.17 5.65
N ASP A 148 7.25 15.84 6.83
CA ASP A 148 7.58 14.60 7.55
C ASP A 148 6.70 13.41 7.17
N PHE A 149 5.67 13.61 6.36
CA PHE A 149 4.84 12.53 5.82
C PHE A 149 5.64 11.68 4.84
N ARG A 150 5.37 10.38 4.78
CA ARG A 150 6.08 9.45 3.90
C ARG A 150 5.09 8.61 3.10
N PHE A 151 5.39 8.45 1.81
CA PHE A 151 4.60 7.63 0.91
C PHE A 151 5.17 6.23 0.77
N VAL A 152 4.29 5.24 0.73
CA VAL A 152 4.56 3.90 0.22
C VAL A 152 4.03 3.86 -1.20
N VAL A 153 4.86 3.54 -2.18
CA VAL A 153 4.48 3.59 -3.60
C VAL A 153 4.59 2.20 -4.22
N LYS A 154 3.52 1.74 -4.83
CA LYS A 154 3.46 0.43 -5.46
C LYS A 154 3.96 0.49 -6.90
N CYS A 155 4.87 -0.40 -7.26
CA CYS A 155 5.41 -0.52 -8.60
C CYS A 155 4.30 -0.86 -9.62
N PRO A 156 4.31 -0.26 -10.82
CA PRO A 156 3.37 -0.58 -11.88
C PRO A 156 3.37 -2.06 -12.27
N SER A 157 2.17 -2.61 -12.49
CA SER A 157 1.99 -4.02 -12.86
C SER A 157 2.67 -4.39 -14.18
N VAL A 158 2.83 -3.44 -15.10
CA VAL A 158 3.60 -3.66 -16.34
C VAL A 158 5.03 -4.14 -16.08
N ILE A 159 5.58 -3.86 -14.86
CA ILE A 159 6.91 -4.31 -14.45
C ILE A 159 6.82 -5.59 -13.61
N THR A 160 5.79 -5.74 -12.75
CA THR A 160 5.72 -6.77 -11.72
C THR A 160 4.72 -7.89 -11.98
N ASP A 161 3.99 -7.85 -13.11
CA ASP A 161 3.11 -8.92 -13.55
C ASP A 161 3.77 -9.69 -14.71
N ALA A 162 3.83 -11.01 -14.58
CA ALA A 162 4.40 -11.87 -15.64
C ALA A 162 3.51 -12.00 -16.87
N LEU A 163 2.25 -11.52 -16.79
CA LEU A 163 1.28 -11.56 -17.88
C LEU A 163 0.84 -10.15 -18.27
N VAL A 164 0.68 -9.91 -19.55
CA VAL A 164 -0.07 -8.77 -20.06
C VAL A 164 -1.55 -9.05 -19.82
N ARG A 165 -2.20 -8.16 -19.08
CA ARG A 165 -3.62 -8.32 -18.77
C ARG A 165 -4.48 -7.46 -19.67
N ALA A 166 -5.56 -8.08 -20.20
CA ALA A 166 -6.59 -7.36 -20.92
C ALA A 166 -7.46 -6.51 -19.99
N GLU A 167 -8.33 -5.67 -20.52
CA GLU A 167 -9.28 -4.84 -19.74
C GLU A 167 -10.19 -5.67 -18.83
N ASP A 168 -10.50 -6.92 -19.23
CA ASP A 168 -11.24 -7.87 -18.39
C ASP A 168 -10.37 -8.52 -17.29
N GLY A 169 -9.11 -8.10 -17.17
CA GLY A 169 -8.16 -8.58 -16.17
C GLY A 169 -7.55 -9.95 -16.46
N ARG A 170 -7.95 -10.65 -17.52
CA ARG A 170 -7.37 -11.94 -17.91
C ARG A 170 -5.99 -11.74 -18.50
N GLY A 171 -5.02 -12.53 -18.01
CA GLY A 171 -3.69 -12.61 -18.62
C GLY A 171 -3.78 -13.45 -19.88
N ARG A 172 -3.37 -12.87 -21.03
CA ARG A 172 -3.43 -13.56 -22.33
C ARG A 172 -2.05 -13.91 -22.86
N GLU A 173 -1.07 -13.09 -22.59
CA GLU A 173 0.27 -13.21 -23.18
C GLU A 173 1.34 -13.00 -22.11
N ALA A 174 2.52 -13.59 -22.34
CA ALA A 174 3.68 -13.33 -21.51
C ALA A 174 4.05 -11.84 -21.59
N ASN A 175 4.34 -11.23 -20.45
CA ASN A 175 4.77 -9.84 -20.39
C ASN A 175 6.28 -9.75 -20.69
N PRO A 176 6.72 -9.20 -21.83
CA PRO A 176 8.14 -9.07 -22.15
C PRO A 176 8.88 -8.11 -21.23
N ALA A 177 8.15 -7.18 -20.57
CA ALA A 177 8.69 -6.20 -19.63
C ALA A 177 8.68 -6.70 -18.18
N PHE A 178 8.34 -7.97 -17.95
CA PHE A 178 8.34 -8.54 -16.59
C PHE A 178 9.73 -8.50 -15.96
N LEU A 179 9.85 -7.75 -14.85
CA LEU A 179 11.08 -7.48 -14.11
C LEU A 179 12.17 -6.78 -14.96
N ASP A 180 11.76 -5.93 -15.92
CA ASP A 180 12.69 -5.13 -16.72
C ASP A 180 13.29 -3.99 -15.89
N PRO A 181 14.63 -3.94 -15.69
CA PRO A 181 15.28 -2.91 -14.90
C PRO A 181 15.23 -1.51 -15.54
N ALA A 182 15.29 -1.42 -16.88
CA ALA A 182 15.29 -0.13 -17.58
C ALA A 182 13.90 0.51 -17.53
N LEU A 183 12.85 -0.28 -17.73
CA LEU A 183 11.47 0.20 -17.57
C LEU A 183 11.19 0.59 -16.12
N ALA A 184 11.64 -0.18 -15.13
CA ALA A 184 11.49 0.17 -13.72
C ALA A 184 12.16 1.51 -13.39
N ALA A 185 13.35 1.75 -13.94
CA ALA A 185 14.06 3.00 -13.77
C ALA A 185 13.26 4.19 -14.29
N THR A 186 12.85 4.14 -15.55
CA THR A 186 12.28 5.28 -16.27
C THR A 186 10.79 5.51 -15.99
N ALA A 187 10.02 4.44 -15.83
CA ALA A 187 8.57 4.53 -15.65
C ALA A 187 8.13 4.55 -14.17
N PHE A 188 9.03 4.25 -13.22
CA PHE A 188 8.65 4.16 -11.82
C PHE A 188 9.63 4.88 -10.88
N VAL A 189 10.90 4.47 -10.82
CA VAL A 189 11.84 4.97 -9.80
C VAL A 189 12.11 6.45 -9.98
N GLN A 190 12.55 6.87 -11.16
CA GLN A 190 12.87 8.28 -11.44
C GLN A 190 11.69 9.23 -11.23
N PRO A 191 10.48 8.99 -11.83
CA PRO A 191 9.35 9.87 -11.61
C PRO A 191 8.91 9.95 -10.14
N THR A 192 9.05 8.85 -9.39
CA THR A 192 8.70 8.81 -7.97
C THR A 192 9.68 9.61 -7.13
N LEU A 193 10.99 9.47 -7.39
CA LEU A 193 12.04 10.24 -6.72
C LEU A 193 11.92 11.74 -7.02
N GLU A 194 11.77 12.11 -8.28
CA GLU A 194 11.64 13.51 -8.70
C GLU A 194 10.38 14.18 -8.14
N GLY A 195 9.27 13.43 -8.08
CA GLY A 195 7.98 14.00 -7.66
C GLY A 195 7.75 14.01 -6.15
N LEU A 196 8.21 13.01 -5.41
CA LEU A 196 8.01 12.91 -3.95
C LEU A 196 9.22 13.37 -3.14
N GLY A 197 10.42 13.36 -3.72
CA GLY A 197 11.65 13.75 -3.02
C GLY A 197 11.81 13.04 -1.68
N ASP A 198 12.05 13.82 -0.62
CA ASP A 198 12.24 13.30 0.74
C ASP A 198 10.99 12.65 1.36
N GLN A 199 9.81 12.88 0.78
CA GLN A 199 8.57 12.24 1.22
C GLN A 199 8.40 10.81 0.70
N LEU A 200 9.28 10.33 -0.18
CA LEU A 200 9.32 8.93 -0.57
C LEU A 200 9.88 8.08 0.58
N GLY A 201 9.07 7.15 1.09
CA GLY A 201 9.45 6.23 2.16
C GLY A 201 9.79 4.83 1.67
N VAL A 202 8.91 4.26 0.85
CA VAL A 202 9.01 2.86 0.42
C VAL A 202 8.60 2.70 -1.05
N LEU A 203 9.40 1.95 -1.80
CA LEU A 203 9.02 1.39 -3.11
C LEU A 203 8.64 -0.08 -2.92
N VAL A 204 7.40 -0.45 -3.25
CA VAL A 204 6.91 -1.83 -3.13
C VAL A 204 6.81 -2.47 -4.51
N PHE A 205 7.60 -3.50 -4.73
CA PHE A 205 7.52 -4.37 -5.90
C PHE A 205 6.63 -5.58 -5.56
N GLN A 206 5.32 -5.44 -5.82
CA GLN A 206 4.39 -6.55 -5.61
C GLN A 206 4.38 -7.43 -6.86
N LEU A 207 4.91 -8.65 -6.76
CA LEU A 207 4.74 -9.65 -7.80
C LEU A 207 3.28 -10.11 -7.82
N SER A 208 2.64 -10.00 -8.98
CA SER A 208 1.33 -10.63 -9.20
C SER A 208 1.47 -12.15 -9.14
N PRO A 209 0.39 -12.89 -8.82
CA PRO A 209 0.46 -14.34 -8.83
C PRO A 209 1.06 -14.88 -10.12
N LEU A 210 1.99 -15.78 -9.98
CA LEU A 210 2.76 -16.35 -11.07
C LEU A 210 2.10 -17.60 -11.63
N SER A 211 2.33 -17.86 -12.93
CA SER A 211 1.97 -19.13 -13.53
C SER A 211 2.83 -20.26 -12.99
N TRP A 212 2.33 -21.48 -13.08
CA TRP A 212 3.10 -22.68 -12.70
C TRP A 212 4.46 -22.76 -13.41
N ASP A 213 4.54 -22.33 -14.66
CA ASP A 213 5.77 -22.28 -15.44
C ASP A 213 6.87 -21.41 -14.77
N TRP A 214 6.50 -20.25 -14.18
CA TRP A 214 7.42 -19.43 -13.42
C TRP A 214 7.80 -20.06 -12.07
N LEU A 215 6.84 -20.65 -11.37
CA LEU A 215 7.07 -21.27 -10.05
C LEU A 215 7.99 -22.50 -10.16
N THR A 216 8.00 -23.19 -11.30
CA THR A 216 8.93 -24.31 -11.55
C THR A 216 10.33 -23.89 -12.01
N ARG A 217 10.54 -22.58 -12.31
CA ARG A 217 11.83 -22.01 -12.70
C ARG A 217 12.30 -20.92 -11.75
N PRO A 218 12.37 -21.18 -10.42
CA PRO A 218 12.65 -20.14 -9.42
C PRO A 218 14.04 -19.50 -9.60
N ALA A 219 15.01 -20.22 -10.13
CA ALA A 219 16.35 -19.68 -10.37
C ALA A 219 16.34 -18.56 -11.42
N GLU A 220 15.56 -18.69 -12.49
CA GLU A 220 15.42 -17.64 -13.51
C GLU A 220 14.66 -16.44 -12.93
N LEU A 221 13.56 -16.68 -12.20
CA LEU A 221 12.80 -15.63 -11.53
C LEU A 221 13.67 -14.81 -10.58
N PHE A 222 14.44 -15.48 -9.73
CA PHE A 222 15.29 -14.82 -8.74
C PHE A 222 16.46 -14.07 -9.40
N ALA A 223 17.03 -14.59 -10.49
CA ALA A 223 18.05 -13.87 -11.24
C ALA A 223 17.51 -12.58 -11.85
N ARG A 224 16.30 -12.59 -12.46
CA ARG A 224 15.65 -11.40 -12.99
C ARG A 224 15.30 -10.41 -11.86
N LEU A 225 14.75 -10.89 -10.75
CA LEU A 225 14.43 -10.07 -9.58
C LEU A 225 15.70 -9.41 -9.01
N GLN A 226 16.79 -10.16 -8.89
CA GLN A 226 18.07 -9.61 -8.43
C GLN A 226 18.61 -8.52 -9.36
N ALA A 227 18.54 -8.72 -10.67
CA ALA A 227 18.96 -7.70 -11.66
C ALA A 227 18.13 -6.43 -11.54
N LEU A 228 16.79 -6.57 -11.44
CA LEU A 228 15.87 -5.44 -11.22
C LEU A 228 16.24 -4.68 -9.93
N LEU A 229 16.30 -5.37 -8.79
CA LEU A 229 16.53 -4.75 -7.49
C LEU A 229 17.92 -4.09 -7.41
N THR A 230 18.96 -4.69 -8.01
CA THR A 230 20.29 -4.09 -8.11
C THR A 230 20.27 -2.78 -8.88
N SER A 231 19.56 -2.74 -10.02
CA SER A 231 19.37 -1.52 -10.80
C SER A 231 18.61 -0.45 -10.02
N VAL A 232 17.55 -0.81 -9.31
CA VAL A 232 16.78 0.10 -8.46
C VAL A 232 17.66 0.69 -7.35
N GLN A 233 18.42 -0.14 -6.64
CA GLN A 233 19.28 0.31 -5.55
C GLN A 233 20.39 1.26 -6.04
N SER A 234 20.90 1.06 -7.26
CA SER A 234 21.91 1.97 -7.83
C SER A 234 21.39 3.40 -8.02
N GLN A 235 20.08 3.56 -8.26
CA GLN A 235 19.43 4.87 -8.37
C GLN A 235 19.13 5.51 -7.01
N LEU A 236 19.11 4.71 -5.94
CA LEU A 236 18.80 5.15 -4.58
C LEU A 236 20.03 5.49 -3.75
N ILE A 237 21.25 5.50 -4.32
CA ILE A 237 22.50 5.79 -3.59
C ILE A 237 22.42 7.13 -2.86
N SER A 238 21.85 8.16 -3.50
CA SER A 238 21.64 9.49 -2.89
C SER A 238 20.39 9.58 -2.01
N HIS A 239 19.63 8.51 -1.89
CA HIS A 239 18.37 8.43 -1.16
C HIS A 239 18.33 7.23 -0.18
N PRO A 240 19.29 7.12 0.75
CA PRO A 240 19.42 5.94 1.64
C PRO A 240 18.24 5.78 2.61
N GLN A 241 17.38 6.80 2.70
CA GLN A 241 16.15 6.75 3.49
C GLN A 241 15.04 5.95 2.80
N VAL A 242 15.11 5.72 1.48
CA VAL A 242 14.10 4.98 0.74
C VAL A 242 14.29 3.47 0.95
N ILE A 243 13.22 2.78 1.29
CA ILE A 243 13.21 1.32 1.46
C ILE A 243 12.69 0.69 0.16
N VAL A 244 13.40 -0.32 -0.33
CA VAL A 244 12.92 -1.20 -1.41
C VAL A 244 12.37 -2.47 -0.78
N ALA A 245 11.10 -2.79 -1.05
CA ALA A 245 10.42 -3.95 -0.50
C ALA A 245 9.79 -4.80 -1.60
N VAL A 246 9.85 -6.11 -1.46
CA VAL A 246 9.21 -7.05 -2.39
C VAL A 246 8.07 -7.77 -1.70
N GLU A 247 6.86 -7.65 -2.26
CA GLU A 247 5.66 -8.39 -1.83
C GLU A 247 5.42 -9.53 -2.83
N VAL A 248 5.16 -10.73 -2.32
CA VAL A 248 4.80 -11.89 -3.13
C VAL A 248 3.36 -12.34 -2.85
N ARG A 249 2.76 -13.03 -3.82
CA ARG A 249 1.39 -13.56 -3.74
C ARG A 249 1.34 -15.08 -3.86
N ASP A 250 2.51 -15.72 -3.98
CA ASP A 250 2.67 -17.16 -4.07
C ASP A 250 3.51 -17.64 -2.87
N PRO A 251 2.91 -18.46 -1.97
CA PRO A 251 3.62 -18.98 -0.78
C PRO A 251 4.89 -19.76 -1.12
N GLU A 252 4.94 -20.36 -2.31
CA GLU A 252 6.06 -21.12 -2.83
C GLU A 252 7.35 -20.29 -2.95
N LEU A 253 7.21 -18.95 -3.00
CA LEU A 253 8.34 -18.03 -3.03
C LEU A 253 8.95 -17.74 -1.65
N LEU A 254 8.31 -18.17 -0.56
CA LEU A 254 8.83 -17.97 0.80
C LEU A 254 9.96 -18.98 1.12
N VAL A 255 11.03 -18.93 0.36
CA VAL A 255 12.18 -19.86 0.44
C VAL A 255 13.48 -19.13 0.75
N PRO A 256 14.52 -19.82 1.28
CA PRO A 256 15.81 -19.19 1.57
C PRO A 256 16.43 -18.44 0.39
N ALA A 257 16.33 -18.99 -0.83
CA ALA A 257 16.87 -18.36 -2.03
C ALA A 257 16.25 -16.98 -2.31
N PHE A 258 14.96 -16.77 -2.00
CA PHE A 258 14.34 -15.46 -2.08
C PHE A 258 14.94 -14.49 -1.04
N ALA A 259 15.14 -14.94 0.20
CA ALA A 259 15.79 -14.13 1.23
C ALA A 259 17.23 -13.76 0.83
N ASP A 260 17.95 -14.66 0.17
CA ASP A 260 19.30 -14.39 -0.31
C ASP A 260 19.33 -13.29 -1.37
N VAL A 261 18.38 -13.29 -2.31
CA VAL A 261 18.22 -12.20 -3.30
C VAL A 261 17.97 -10.86 -2.60
N LEU A 262 17.03 -10.82 -1.66
CA LEU A 262 16.70 -9.59 -0.93
C LEU A 262 17.91 -9.07 -0.15
N ARG A 263 18.64 -9.96 0.53
CA ARG A 263 19.83 -9.61 1.31
C ARG A 263 20.96 -9.09 0.39
N ALA A 264 21.20 -9.77 -0.73
CA ALA A 264 22.25 -9.39 -1.68
C ALA A 264 22.00 -8.02 -2.32
N THR A 265 20.73 -7.62 -2.44
CA THR A 265 20.33 -6.35 -3.07
C THR A 265 20.02 -5.25 -2.04
N GLY A 266 20.04 -5.53 -0.73
CA GLY A 266 19.64 -4.57 0.29
C GLY A 266 18.13 -4.26 0.30
N ALA A 267 17.31 -5.08 -0.37
CA ALA A 267 15.86 -5.00 -0.30
C ALA A 267 15.32 -5.74 0.92
N THR A 268 14.07 -5.47 1.29
CA THR A 268 13.39 -6.20 2.37
C THR A 268 12.16 -6.94 1.88
N PHE A 269 11.69 -7.90 2.67
CA PHE A 269 10.42 -8.57 2.45
C PHE A 269 9.27 -7.67 2.89
N CYS A 270 8.31 -7.43 2.00
CA CYS A 270 7.04 -6.83 2.38
C CYS A 270 6.10 -7.93 2.90
N LEU A 271 5.84 -7.92 4.20
CA LEU A 271 4.93 -8.83 4.86
C LEU A 271 3.51 -8.59 4.35
N GLY A 272 3.02 -9.49 3.48
CA GLY A 272 1.71 -9.40 2.85
C GLY A 272 0.68 -10.19 3.65
N LEU A 273 -0.21 -9.50 4.38
CA LEU A 273 -1.31 -10.15 5.12
C LEU A 273 -2.56 -10.19 4.23
N HIS A 274 -2.73 -11.34 3.58
CA HIS A 274 -3.73 -11.57 2.55
C HIS A 274 -4.20 -13.03 2.59
N GLY A 275 -5.44 -13.30 2.19
CA GLY A 275 -6.02 -14.66 2.25
C GLY A 275 -5.28 -15.71 1.42
N LYS A 276 -4.53 -15.31 0.38
CA LYS A 276 -3.71 -16.21 -0.44
C LYS A 276 -2.36 -16.56 0.22
N MET A 277 -1.86 -15.71 1.11
CA MET A 277 -0.60 -15.91 1.81
C MET A 277 -0.79 -16.70 3.11
N PRO A 278 0.22 -17.42 3.60
CA PRO A 278 0.14 -18.08 4.90
C PRO A 278 -0.02 -17.04 6.03
N PRO A 279 -0.44 -17.46 7.22
CA PRO A 279 -0.58 -16.56 8.36
C PRO A 279 0.76 -15.91 8.72
N ILE A 280 0.69 -14.82 9.49
CA ILE A 280 1.85 -13.98 9.79
C ILE A 280 3.01 -14.78 10.41
N GLU A 281 2.72 -15.71 11.30
CA GLU A 281 3.71 -16.55 11.99
C GLU A 281 4.58 -17.38 11.03
N GLU A 282 4.01 -17.80 9.91
CA GLU A 282 4.72 -18.59 8.88
C GLU A 282 5.55 -17.71 7.95
N GLN A 283 5.21 -16.41 7.82
CA GLN A 283 5.97 -15.43 7.03
C GLN A 283 7.14 -14.81 7.84
N LEU A 284 7.01 -14.72 9.16
CA LEU A 284 8.02 -14.10 10.03
C LEU A 284 9.42 -14.73 9.97
N PRO A 285 9.61 -16.06 9.77
CA PRO A 285 10.96 -16.63 9.61
C PRO A 285 11.74 -16.00 8.46
N LEU A 286 11.11 -15.74 7.31
CA LEU A 286 11.75 -15.06 6.18
C LEU A 286 12.15 -13.63 6.55
N LEU A 287 11.25 -12.86 7.17
CA LEU A 287 11.56 -11.51 7.62
C LEU A 287 12.72 -11.49 8.63
N ARG A 288 12.76 -12.44 9.58
CA ARG A 288 13.83 -12.56 10.56
C ARG A 288 15.19 -12.88 9.93
N SER A 289 15.20 -13.62 8.83
CA SER A 289 16.43 -13.93 8.10
C SER A 289 17.08 -12.70 7.44
N LEU A 290 16.33 -11.59 7.29
CA LEU A 290 16.79 -10.30 6.75
C LEU A 290 17.25 -9.32 7.84
N TRP A 291 17.30 -9.78 9.10
CA TRP A 291 17.74 -8.93 10.20
C TRP A 291 19.25 -8.62 10.13
N PRO A 292 19.72 -7.39 10.49
CA PRO A 292 18.92 -6.19 10.80
C PRO A 292 18.36 -5.52 9.55
N GLY A 293 17.07 -5.16 9.58
CA GLY A 293 16.39 -4.53 8.46
C GLY A 293 15.03 -3.93 8.85
N PRO A 294 14.46 -3.09 7.98
CA PRO A 294 13.17 -2.46 8.21
C PRO A 294 12.01 -3.46 8.07
N LEU A 295 10.89 -3.13 8.70
CA LEU A 295 9.61 -3.77 8.42
C LEU A 295 8.82 -2.97 7.39
N VAL A 296 8.36 -3.64 6.35
CA VAL A 296 7.26 -3.17 5.50
C VAL A 296 6.14 -4.19 5.58
N CYS A 297 4.94 -3.74 5.92
CA CYS A 297 3.77 -4.61 6.03
C CYS A 297 2.57 -3.99 5.31
N ARG A 298 1.86 -4.82 4.56
CA ARG A 298 0.57 -4.46 3.96
C ARG A 298 -0.49 -5.45 4.46
N TRP A 299 -1.38 -4.98 5.34
CA TRP A 299 -2.50 -5.75 5.84
C TRP A 299 -3.71 -5.52 4.94
N ASN A 300 -3.83 -6.37 3.92
CA ASN A 300 -4.70 -6.13 2.78
C ASN A 300 -6.11 -6.73 2.94
N LEU A 301 -6.21 -7.97 3.45
CA LEU A 301 -7.48 -8.69 3.49
C LEU A 301 -7.52 -9.63 4.69
N ASN A 302 -8.66 -9.67 5.39
CA ASN A 302 -8.88 -10.64 6.44
C ASN A 302 -8.94 -12.06 5.85
N ARG A 303 -8.15 -12.96 6.41
CA ARG A 303 -8.04 -14.35 5.93
C ARG A 303 -9.35 -15.13 5.95
N ARG A 304 -10.32 -14.74 6.80
CA ARG A 304 -11.64 -15.36 6.86
C ARG A 304 -12.39 -15.35 5.53
N PHE A 305 -12.09 -14.37 4.67
CA PHE A 305 -12.71 -14.25 3.35
C PHE A 305 -12.00 -15.07 2.27
N GLY A 306 -10.89 -15.76 2.61
CA GLY A 306 -10.13 -16.57 1.66
C GLY A 306 -9.31 -15.75 0.67
N ALA A 307 -8.75 -16.46 -0.31
CA ALA A 307 -7.80 -15.89 -1.27
C ALA A 307 -8.41 -14.84 -2.21
N TYR A 308 -9.71 -14.94 -2.46
CA TYR A 308 -10.45 -14.13 -3.45
C TYR A 308 -11.62 -13.33 -2.85
N GLY A 309 -11.68 -13.20 -1.54
CA GLY A 309 -12.82 -12.69 -0.80
C GLY A 309 -12.91 -11.16 -0.65
N TYR A 310 -12.31 -10.36 -1.53
CA TYR A 310 -12.40 -8.90 -1.45
C TYR A 310 -13.84 -8.38 -1.57
N GLU A 311 -14.64 -8.90 -2.48
CA GLU A 311 -16.04 -8.51 -2.65
C GLU A 311 -16.88 -8.82 -1.43
N ASP A 312 -16.70 -10.01 -0.90
CA ASP A 312 -17.39 -10.41 0.32
C ASP A 312 -16.95 -9.56 1.52
N ALA A 313 -15.66 -9.24 1.61
CA ALA A 313 -15.14 -8.33 2.62
C ALA A 313 -15.74 -6.92 2.45
N GLN A 314 -15.77 -6.37 1.24
CA GLN A 314 -16.34 -5.05 0.96
C GLN A 314 -17.82 -4.99 1.28
N LYS A 315 -18.60 -5.99 0.88
CA LYS A 315 -20.03 -6.10 1.23
C LYS A 315 -20.23 -6.19 2.74
N ALA A 316 -19.41 -6.99 3.42
CA ALA A 316 -19.50 -7.19 4.87
C ALA A 316 -19.06 -5.95 5.65
N HIS A 317 -18.13 -5.18 5.14
CA HIS A 317 -17.48 -4.08 5.85
C HIS A 317 -18.07 -2.70 5.54
N ALA A 318 -18.79 -2.54 4.41
CA ALA A 318 -19.42 -1.26 4.08
C ALA A 318 -20.30 -0.74 5.22
N PRO A 319 -20.28 0.56 5.52
CA PRO A 319 -19.60 1.67 4.86
C PRO A 319 -18.16 1.92 5.33
N PHE A 320 -17.48 0.98 5.97
CA PHE A 320 -16.11 1.04 6.47
C PHE A 320 -15.88 1.98 7.67
N SER A 321 -16.90 2.15 8.49
CA SER A 321 -16.88 3.03 9.68
C SER A 321 -16.57 2.29 10.99
N GLU A 322 -16.60 0.95 10.98
CA GLU A 322 -16.51 0.11 12.18
C GLU A 322 -15.64 -1.13 11.95
N ILE A 323 -15.09 -1.68 13.02
CA ILE A 323 -14.48 -3.01 13.02
C ILE A 323 -15.59 -4.04 12.97
N ARG A 324 -15.66 -4.79 11.86
CA ARG A 324 -16.69 -5.83 11.63
C ARG A 324 -16.13 -7.25 11.58
N SER A 325 -14.85 -7.37 11.31
CA SER A 325 -14.13 -8.64 11.24
C SER A 325 -12.83 -8.56 12.03
N PRO A 326 -12.89 -8.46 13.37
CA PRO A 326 -11.71 -8.29 14.21
C PRO A 326 -10.75 -9.48 14.06
N ASP A 327 -9.44 -9.18 13.92
CA ASP A 327 -8.35 -10.16 13.90
C ASP A 327 -7.30 -9.82 14.97
N PRO A 328 -7.62 -10.05 16.26
CA PRO A 328 -6.72 -9.74 17.36
C PRO A 328 -5.44 -10.58 17.35
N HIS A 329 -5.47 -11.78 16.76
CA HIS A 329 -4.30 -12.63 16.64
C HIS A 329 -3.24 -12.00 15.73
N THR A 330 -3.62 -11.68 14.48
CA THR A 330 -2.73 -11.00 13.53
C THR A 330 -2.25 -9.67 14.10
N ARG A 331 -3.13 -8.87 14.72
CA ARG A 331 -2.79 -7.59 15.34
C ARG A 331 -1.74 -7.73 16.43
N THR A 332 -1.88 -8.71 17.32
CA THR A 332 -0.92 -8.97 18.41
C THR A 332 0.45 -9.36 17.87
N LEU A 333 0.52 -10.26 16.88
CA LEU A 333 1.79 -10.69 16.29
C LEU A 333 2.47 -9.55 15.51
N LEU A 334 1.69 -8.77 14.76
CA LEU A 334 2.19 -7.61 14.05
C LEU A 334 2.71 -6.54 15.04
N ALA A 335 1.98 -6.26 16.11
CA ALA A 335 2.39 -5.32 17.15
C ALA A 335 3.72 -5.72 17.81
N ARG A 336 3.88 -6.99 18.17
CA ARG A 336 5.15 -7.52 18.72
C ARG A 336 6.30 -7.40 17.72
N THR A 337 6.02 -7.65 16.43
CA THR A 337 7.01 -7.51 15.36
C THR A 337 7.44 -6.05 15.22
N ILE A 338 6.48 -5.11 15.18
CA ILE A 338 6.75 -3.67 15.14
C ILE A 338 7.59 -3.24 16.35
N ALA A 339 7.18 -3.58 17.57
CA ALA A 339 7.89 -3.22 18.81
C ALA A 339 9.32 -3.76 18.80
N GLY A 340 9.53 -5.01 18.38
CA GLY A 340 10.85 -5.62 18.28
C GLY A 340 11.77 -4.93 17.29
N ILE A 341 11.25 -4.52 16.14
CA ILE A 341 12.00 -3.86 15.05
C ILE A 341 12.30 -2.41 15.42
N THR A 342 11.30 -1.64 15.86
CA THR A 342 11.46 -0.23 16.21
C THR A 342 12.26 -0.04 17.50
N GLY A 343 12.12 -0.93 18.48
CA GLY A 343 12.91 -0.93 19.72
C GLY A 343 14.41 -1.15 19.50
N ARG A 344 14.81 -1.57 18.28
CA ARG A 344 16.21 -1.67 17.85
C ARG A 344 16.63 -0.63 16.82
N GLY A 345 15.84 0.47 16.73
CA GLY A 345 16.14 1.61 15.86
C GLY A 345 15.80 1.41 14.38
N GLN A 346 15.23 0.25 13.99
CA GLN A 346 14.84 0.02 12.62
C GLN A 346 13.49 0.65 12.29
N ARG A 347 13.30 1.04 11.03
CA ARG A 347 12.05 1.66 10.56
C ARG A 347 10.96 0.62 10.32
N ALA A 348 9.71 1.00 10.56
CA ALA A 348 8.55 0.19 10.29
C ALA A 348 7.49 1.00 9.51
N TYR A 349 7.04 0.48 8.39
CA TYR A 349 5.94 1.01 7.58
C TYR A 349 4.84 -0.03 7.51
N VAL A 350 3.64 0.35 7.96
CA VAL A 350 2.49 -0.54 7.99
C VAL A 350 1.30 0.15 7.33
N THR A 351 0.78 -0.42 6.25
CA THR A 351 -0.46 0.03 5.63
C THR A 351 -1.57 -0.98 5.85
N VAL A 352 -2.75 -0.49 6.23
CA VAL A 352 -3.92 -1.31 6.56
C VAL A 352 -5.05 -0.98 5.60
N SER A 353 -5.65 -2.01 4.98
CA SER A 353 -6.87 -1.86 4.20
C SER A 353 -8.11 -1.91 5.11
N ASN A 354 -9.20 -1.31 4.68
CA ASN A 354 -10.50 -1.53 5.32
C ASN A 354 -10.93 -3.00 5.26
N ASP A 355 -10.48 -3.74 4.23
CA ASP A 355 -10.81 -5.16 4.07
C ASP A 355 -10.09 -6.06 5.09
N ALA A 356 -9.15 -5.51 5.87
CA ALA A 356 -8.49 -6.23 6.96
C ALA A 356 -9.45 -6.51 8.13
N GLU A 357 -10.14 -5.49 8.64
CA GLU A 357 -11.03 -5.64 9.80
C GLU A 357 -12.35 -4.87 9.67
N GLY A 358 -12.53 -4.02 8.62
CA GLY A 358 -13.74 -3.23 8.38
C GLY A 358 -13.51 -1.72 8.36
N CYS A 359 -12.53 -1.21 9.12
CA CYS A 359 -12.24 0.23 9.20
C CYS A 359 -10.76 0.45 9.47
N ALA A 360 -10.01 0.88 8.47
CA ALA A 360 -8.56 1.06 8.59
C ALA A 360 -8.15 2.04 9.70
N PRO A 361 -8.76 3.23 9.87
CA PRO A 361 -8.39 4.13 10.97
C PRO A 361 -8.56 3.52 12.35
N ARG A 362 -9.64 2.75 12.57
CA ARG A 362 -9.87 2.06 13.85
C ARG A 362 -8.90 0.89 14.06
N SER A 363 -8.62 0.11 13.01
CA SER A 363 -7.61 -0.96 13.06
C SER A 363 -6.23 -0.41 13.39
N ILE A 364 -5.87 0.75 12.83
CA ILE A 364 -4.60 1.42 13.10
C ILE A 364 -4.53 1.92 14.55
N ALA A 365 -5.63 2.46 15.10
CA ALA A 365 -5.68 2.88 16.49
C ALA A 365 -5.47 1.68 17.44
N LEU A 366 -6.20 0.58 17.22
CA LEU A 366 -6.03 -0.66 18.00
C LEU A 366 -4.64 -1.28 17.84
N LEU A 367 -4.04 -1.18 16.67
CA LEU A 367 -2.66 -1.64 16.44
C LEU A 367 -1.65 -0.75 17.19
N ALA A 368 -1.88 0.56 17.24
CA ALA A 368 -1.04 1.50 17.98
C ALA A 368 -1.01 1.19 19.48
N GLU A 369 -2.17 0.94 20.09
CA GLU A 369 -2.30 0.50 21.47
C GLU A 369 -1.52 -0.80 21.73
N ALA A 370 -1.76 -1.81 20.86
CA ALA A 370 -1.08 -3.10 20.96
C ALA A 370 0.45 -2.99 20.81
N VAL A 371 0.96 -2.04 20.00
CA VAL A 371 2.40 -1.77 19.87
C VAL A 371 2.98 -1.24 21.18
N LEU A 372 2.31 -0.31 21.85
CA LEU A 372 2.76 0.21 23.14
C LEU A 372 2.74 -0.88 24.22
N GLU A 373 1.70 -1.70 24.27
CA GLU A 373 1.63 -2.84 25.18
C GLU A 373 2.77 -3.83 24.93
N ALA A 374 3.03 -4.17 23.67
CA ALA A 374 4.12 -5.07 23.30
C ALA A 374 5.50 -4.48 23.64
N ALA A 375 5.70 -3.17 23.45
CA ALA A 375 6.93 -2.48 23.82
C ALA A 375 7.16 -2.45 25.34
N ALA A 376 6.11 -2.28 26.13
CA ALA A 376 6.19 -2.32 27.59
C ALA A 376 6.54 -3.72 28.14
N GLN A 377 6.14 -4.78 27.42
CA GLN A 377 6.41 -6.18 27.78
C GLN A 377 7.77 -6.69 27.27
N ALA A 378 8.42 -5.95 26.37
CA ALA A 378 9.72 -6.36 25.83
C ALA A 378 10.79 -6.33 26.93
N PRO A 379 11.65 -7.36 27.06
CA PRO A 379 12.78 -7.33 28.00
C PRO A 379 13.65 -6.11 27.69
N ARG A 380 13.87 -5.26 28.69
CA ARG A 380 14.82 -4.15 28.54
C ARG A 380 16.18 -4.74 28.20
N ALA A 381 16.73 -4.38 27.05
CA ALA A 381 18.09 -4.74 26.69
C ALA A 381 19.01 -4.23 27.82
N ARG A 382 19.74 -5.19 28.44
CA ARG A 382 20.77 -4.90 29.44
C ARG A 382 22.03 -4.38 28.75
#